data_876c4817e9ca2604ec3072945303e4aa
#
_entry.id   876c4817e9ca2604ec3072945303e4aa
#
_cell.length_a   1.000
_cell.length_b   1.000
_cell.length_c   1.000
_cell.angle_alpha   90.00
_cell.angle_beta   90.00
_cell.angle_gamma   90.00
#
_symmetry.space_group_name_H-M   'P 1'
#
loop_
_entity.id
_entity.type
_entity.pdbx_description
1 polymer ?
#
loop_
_entity_poly.entity_id
_entity_poly.type
_entity_poly.pdbx_seq_one_letter_code
_entity_poly.pdbx_strand_id
1 'polypeptide(L)'
;MSVFGNIMSSIFSHPKAQTAPAAHSSTAASSDKTSGPAPAGPAVAGTSSATIAAAPPVARTTFDVEAVLNDLASKNTEKLDWRHSIVDLMKLLNLDSSLSARQELAKELHYTGEAKDTASMNIWLHKQVMIKLAENGGKVPDSLRA
;
A
#
# COMPACT_ATOMS: atom_id res chain seq x y z
N MET A 1 13.17 -13.38 13.86
CA MET A 1 12.66 -12.12 13.31
C MET A 1 12.08 -12.40 11.94
N SER A 2 10.93 -11.85 11.63
CA SER A 2 10.26 -12.05 10.33
C SER A 2 10.89 -11.16 9.26
N VAL A 3 11.47 -11.75 8.23
CA VAL A 3 12.03 -11.00 7.09
C VAL A 3 10.91 -10.34 6.31
N PHE A 4 9.82 -11.06 6.11
CA PHE A 4 8.63 -10.51 5.45
C PHE A 4 8.01 -9.37 6.26
N GLY A 5 7.94 -9.48 7.58
CA GLY A 5 7.49 -8.41 8.46
C GLY A 5 8.33 -7.14 8.32
N ASN A 6 9.63 -7.27 8.16
CA ASN A 6 10.52 -6.13 7.91
C ASN A 6 10.26 -5.49 6.55
N ILE A 7 10.02 -6.29 5.51
CA ILE A 7 9.62 -5.78 4.18
C ILE A 7 8.33 -4.97 4.28
N MET A 8 7.32 -5.53 4.94
CA MET A 8 6.05 -4.86 5.16
C MET A 8 6.23 -3.53 5.89
N SER A 9 6.97 -3.54 7.00
CA SER A 9 7.23 -2.33 7.78
C SER A 9 7.95 -1.26 6.96
N SER A 10 8.95 -1.63 6.19
CA SER A 10 9.71 -0.68 5.37
C SER A 10 8.85 -0.02 4.29
N ILE A 11 7.94 -0.76 3.69
CA ILE A 11 7.05 -0.25 2.65
C ILE A 11 5.90 0.55 3.27
N PHE A 12 5.19 -0.01 4.24
CA PHE A 12 3.99 0.62 4.80
C PHE A 12 4.27 1.79 5.75
N SER A 13 5.49 1.87 6.28
CA SER A 13 5.90 3.02 7.10
C SER A 13 6.42 4.20 6.28
N HIS A 14 6.50 4.06 4.96
CA HIS A 14 7.01 5.12 4.10
C HIS A 14 5.96 6.24 3.94
N PRO A 15 6.29 7.52 4.22
CA PRO A 15 5.31 8.62 4.24
C PRO A 15 4.63 8.86 2.89
N LYS A 16 5.24 8.49 1.77
CA LYS A 16 4.67 8.64 0.43
C LYS A 16 3.62 7.59 0.08
N ALA A 17 3.50 6.56 0.90
CA ALA A 17 2.53 5.51 0.73
C ALA A 17 1.12 5.88 1.11
N GLN A 18 0.96 6.92 1.88
CA GLN A 18 -0.33 7.46 2.27
C GLN A 18 -0.74 8.56 1.31
N THR A 19 -1.38 8.22 0.22
CA THR A 19 -2.28 9.15 -0.46
C THR A 19 -3.61 9.16 0.30
N ALA A 20 -3.55 9.59 1.54
CA ALA A 20 -4.74 10.07 2.20
C ALA A 20 -5.00 11.47 1.66
N PRO A 21 -6.21 11.80 1.20
CA PRO A 21 -6.55 13.18 1.00
C PRO A 21 -6.38 13.85 2.36
N ALA A 22 -5.47 14.80 2.43
CA ALA A 22 -5.27 15.60 3.61
C ALA A 22 -6.62 16.28 3.91
N ALA A 23 -7.32 15.81 4.90
CA ALA A 23 -8.38 16.54 5.50
C ALA A 23 -7.71 17.73 6.21
N HIS A 24 -7.72 18.86 5.56
CA HIS A 24 -7.36 20.10 6.19
C HIS A 24 -8.44 20.38 7.23
N SER A 25 -8.17 20.02 8.45
CA SER A 25 -8.89 20.56 9.59
C SER A 25 -8.51 22.03 9.69
N SER A 26 -9.17 22.86 8.93
CA SER A 26 -9.18 24.28 9.22
C SER A 26 -10.09 24.48 10.42
N THR A 27 -9.50 24.55 11.56
CA THR A 27 -10.12 25.12 12.74
C THR A 27 -10.29 26.60 12.49
N ALA A 28 -11.42 26.99 11.95
CA ALA A 28 -11.86 28.36 12.06
C ALA A 28 -12.97 28.39 13.10
N ALA A 29 -12.58 28.64 14.31
CA ALA A 29 -13.47 29.15 15.30
C ALA A 29 -13.75 30.61 14.97
N SER A 30 -14.95 30.94 14.64
CA SER A 30 -15.44 32.30 14.80
C SER A 30 -16.90 32.22 15.17
N SER A 31 -17.10 32.51 16.41
CA SER A 31 -18.37 32.93 16.95
C SER A 31 -18.87 34.14 16.18
N ASP A 32 -20.04 34.09 15.64
CA ASP A 32 -20.89 35.24 15.72
C ASP A 32 -22.36 34.87 15.76
N LYS A 33 -22.98 35.51 16.68
CA LYS A 33 -24.33 35.45 17.10
C LYS A 33 -25.13 36.36 16.17
N THR A 34 -26.16 35.86 15.52
CA THR A 34 -27.32 36.69 15.23
C THR A 34 -28.56 35.85 14.94
N SER A 35 -29.52 36.09 15.75
CA SER A 35 -30.89 35.59 15.68
C SER A 35 -31.58 36.10 14.42
N GLY A 36 -32.32 35.18 13.77
CA GLY A 36 -33.31 35.55 12.77
C GLY A 36 -34.32 34.43 12.65
N PRO A 37 -35.61 34.69 12.83
CA PRO A 37 -36.65 33.67 12.77
C PRO A 37 -36.95 33.27 11.32
N ALA A 38 -37.05 31.97 11.10
CA ALA A 38 -37.50 31.43 9.85
C ALA A 38 -39.03 31.47 9.75
N PRO A 39 -39.59 31.88 8.59
CA PRO A 39 -41.01 31.59 8.32
C PRO A 39 -41.12 30.23 7.65
N ALA A 40 -42.09 29.47 8.15
CA ALA A 40 -42.50 28.20 7.59
C ALA A 40 -43.13 28.36 6.22
N GLY A 41 -42.66 27.56 5.25
CA GLY A 41 -43.34 27.34 3.98
C GLY A 41 -43.81 25.89 3.90
N PRO A 42 -45.01 25.61 3.31
CA PRO A 42 -45.59 24.27 3.34
C PRO A 42 -44.85 23.32 2.42
N ALA A 43 -44.63 22.13 2.94
CA ALA A 43 -44.06 21.00 2.23
C ALA A 43 -45.00 20.54 1.11
N VAL A 44 -44.47 20.46 -0.09
CA VAL A 44 -45.08 19.69 -1.17
C VAL A 44 -44.39 18.35 -1.19
N ALA A 45 -45.13 17.31 -0.98
CA ALA A 45 -44.70 15.95 -1.12
C ALA A 45 -44.37 15.70 -2.58
N GLY A 46 -43.06 15.69 -2.88
CA GLY A 46 -42.54 15.18 -4.13
C GLY A 46 -42.13 13.73 -3.92
N THR A 47 -42.65 12.89 -4.77
CA THR A 47 -42.33 11.47 -4.82
C THR A 47 -40.81 11.30 -5.05
N SER A 48 -40.10 10.99 -4.02
CA SER A 48 -38.69 10.62 -4.11
C SER A 48 -38.60 9.20 -4.61
N SER A 49 -38.26 9.03 -5.87
CA SER A 49 -37.62 7.81 -6.29
C SER A 49 -36.37 7.65 -5.46
N ALA A 50 -36.34 6.62 -4.63
CA ALA A 50 -35.16 6.22 -3.92
C ALA A 50 -34.12 5.79 -4.97
N THR A 51 -33.33 6.72 -5.42
CA THR A 51 -32.06 6.40 -6.02
C THR A 51 -31.23 5.84 -4.87
N ILE A 52 -31.01 4.55 -4.92
CA ILE A 52 -30.04 3.91 -4.07
C ILE A 52 -28.72 4.58 -4.43
N ALA A 53 -28.34 5.57 -3.66
CA ALA A 53 -26.99 6.05 -3.69
C ALA A 53 -26.14 4.86 -3.27
N ALA A 54 -25.48 4.23 -4.22
CA ALA A 54 -24.43 3.32 -3.93
C ALA A 54 -23.49 4.05 -2.97
N ALA A 55 -23.31 3.50 -1.78
CA ALA A 55 -22.35 4.02 -0.84
C ALA A 55 -21.04 4.21 -1.60
N PRO A 56 -20.37 5.36 -1.52
CA PRO A 56 -19.09 5.51 -2.17
C PRO A 56 -18.24 4.36 -1.68
N PRO A 57 -17.52 3.68 -2.57
CA PRO A 57 -16.59 2.66 -2.12
C PRO A 57 -15.74 3.32 -1.07
N VAL A 58 -15.82 2.82 0.14
CA VAL A 58 -14.89 3.20 1.19
C VAL A 58 -13.54 3.19 0.50
N ALA A 59 -12.95 4.35 0.34
CA ALA A 59 -11.63 4.47 -0.22
C ALA A 59 -10.73 3.67 0.71
N ARG A 60 -10.59 2.40 0.40
CA ARG A 60 -9.53 1.61 0.97
C ARG A 60 -8.31 2.39 0.57
N THR A 61 -7.60 2.89 1.53
CA THR A 61 -6.29 3.48 1.33
C THR A 61 -5.46 2.42 0.63
N THR A 62 -5.53 2.43 -0.68
CA THR A 62 -4.76 1.53 -1.52
C THR A 62 -3.35 2.06 -1.47
N PHE A 63 -2.56 1.35 -0.71
CA PHE A 63 -1.16 1.62 -0.56
C PHE A 63 -0.46 1.28 -1.87
N ASP A 64 0.05 2.28 -2.57
CA ASP A 64 0.75 2.07 -3.83
C ASP A 64 2.19 1.62 -3.60
N VAL A 65 2.40 0.31 -3.60
CA VAL A 65 3.72 -0.32 -3.43
C VAL A 65 4.68 0.12 -4.52
N GLU A 66 4.22 0.20 -5.76
CA GLU A 66 5.07 0.62 -6.87
C GLU A 66 5.56 2.06 -6.71
N ALA A 67 4.69 2.97 -6.30
CA ALA A 67 5.05 4.36 -6.08
C ALA A 67 6.12 4.50 -4.98
N VAL A 68 5.97 3.75 -3.89
CA VAL A 68 6.94 3.73 -2.80
C VAL A 68 8.29 3.20 -3.24
N LEU A 69 8.31 2.08 -3.95
CA LEU A 69 9.54 1.47 -4.42
C LEU A 69 10.25 2.33 -5.48
N ASN A 70 9.49 2.98 -6.36
CA ASN A 70 10.04 3.95 -7.32
C ASN A 70 10.64 5.18 -6.62
N ASP A 71 10.00 5.67 -5.57
CA ASP A 71 10.51 6.80 -4.78
C ASP A 71 11.82 6.41 -4.07
N LEU A 72 11.86 5.23 -3.46
CA LEU A 72 13.09 4.71 -2.84
C LEU A 72 14.19 4.51 -3.86
N ALA A 73 13.87 3.98 -5.04
CA ALA A 73 14.81 3.77 -6.12
C ALA A 73 15.38 5.09 -6.66
N SER A 74 14.57 6.13 -6.73
CA SER A 74 15.03 7.46 -7.16
C SER A 74 15.98 8.12 -6.17
N LYS A 75 15.87 7.80 -4.90
CA LYS A 75 16.74 8.29 -3.82
C LYS A 75 18.00 7.46 -3.63
N ASN A 76 18.03 6.26 -4.20
CA ASN A 76 19.17 5.38 -4.12
C ASN A 76 20.20 5.72 -5.20
N THR A 77 21.47 5.66 -4.85
CA THR A 77 22.58 5.90 -5.79
C THR A 77 22.84 4.70 -6.69
N GLU A 78 22.45 3.51 -6.25
CA GLU A 78 22.54 2.28 -7.03
C GLU A 78 21.31 2.09 -7.91
N LYS A 79 21.55 1.68 -9.16
CA LYS A 79 20.46 1.26 -10.05
C LYS A 79 20.01 -0.14 -9.66
N LEU A 80 19.04 -0.22 -8.77
CA LEU A 80 18.48 -1.48 -8.31
C LEU A 80 17.24 -1.84 -9.14
N ASP A 81 17.26 -3.06 -9.69
CA ASP A 81 16.12 -3.61 -10.43
C ASP A 81 15.16 -4.37 -9.50
N TRP A 82 14.51 -3.63 -8.63
CA TRP A 82 13.57 -4.20 -7.67
C TRP A 82 12.37 -4.90 -8.32
N ARG A 83 12.10 -4.61 -9.60
CA ARG A 83 10.98 -5.22 -10.34
C ARG A 83 11.23 -6.66 -10.71
N HIS A 84 12.49 -7.05 -10.90
CA HIS A 84 12.86 -8.38 -11.38
C HIS A 84 13.76 -9.14 -10.41
N SER A 85 14.35 -8.45 -9.42
CA SER A 85 15.31 -9.04 -8.50
C SER A 85 14.87 -8.88 -7.06
N ILE A 86 14.70 -9.99 -6.36
CA ILE A 86 14.43 -9.99 -4.92
C ILE A 86 15.61 -9.42 -4.13
N VAL A 87 16.83 -9.67 -4.58
CA VAL A 87 18.05 -9.14 -3.94
C VAL A 87 18.03 -7.62 -3.98
N ASP A 88 17.75 -7.05 -5.14
CA ASP A 88 17.70 -5.61 -5.34
C ASP A 88 16.54 -4.97 -4.57
N LEU A 89 15.41 -5.66 -4.51
CA LEU A 89 14.27 -5.24 -3.69
C LEU A 89 14.65 -5.16 -2.21
N MET A 90 15.30 -6.17 -1.66
CA MET A 90 15.74 -6.18 -0.26
C MET A 90 16.78 -5.10 0.01
N LYS A 91 17.74 -4.89 -0.90
CA LYS A 91 18.71 -3.80 -0.81
C LYS A 91 18.03 -2.42 -0.82
N LEU A 92 17.06 -2.24 -1.69
CA LEU A 92 16.29 -1.00 -1.78
C LEU A 92 15.59 -0.64 -0.48
N LEU A 93 15.14 -1.65 0.26
CA LEU A 93 14.48 -1.51 1.55
C LEU A 93 15.48 -1.47 2.72
N ASN A 94 16.78 -1.44 2.45
CA ASN A 94 17.85 -1.51 3.46
C ASN A 94 17.77 -2.78 4.33
N LEU A 95 17.37 -3.88 3.74
CA LEU A 95 17.29 -5.17 4.39
C LEU A 95 18.46 -6.05 4.01
N ASP A 96 18.76 -7.02 4.87
CA ASP A 96 19.76 -8.03 4.57
C ASP A 96 19.33 -8.88 3.38
N SER A 97 20.09 -8.81 2.29
CA SER A 97 19.85 -9.58 1.06
C SER A 97 20.76 -10.82 0.94
N SER A 98 21.38 -11.24 2.04
CA SER A 98 22.20 -12.43 2.08
C SER A 98 21.41 -13.69 1.70
N LEU A 99 22.11 -14.74 1.31
CA LEU A 99 21.47 -16.03 1.01
C LEU A 99 20.70 -16.56 2.22
N SER A 100 21.24 -16.41 3.41
CA SER A 100 20.59 -16.81 4.66
C SER A 100 19.26 -16.09 4.86
N ALA A 101 19.23 -14.76 4.72
CA ALA A 101 18.01 -13.96 4.83
C ALA A 101 16.95 -14.37 3.79
N ARG A 102 17.37 -14.64 2.56
CA ARG A 102 16.46 -15.12 1.51
C ARG A 102 15.91 -16.51 1.79
N GLN A 103 16.71 -17.40 2.36
CA GLN A 103 16.25 -18.71 2.80
C GLN A 103 15.26 -18.63 3.97
N GLU A 104 15.48 -17.71 4.89
CA GLU A 104 14.52 -17.45 5.98
C GLU A 104 13.21 -16.93 5.43
N LEU A 105 13.25 -15.97 4.51
CA LEU A 105 12.06 -15.47 3.82
C LEU A 105 11.34 -16.58 3.06
N ALA A 106 12.08 -17.46 2.40
CA ALA A 106 11.51 -18.62 1.70
C ALA A 106 10.76 -19.56 2.66
N LYS A 107 11.31 -19.79 3.84
CA LYS A 107 10.65 -20.59 4.89
C LYS A 107 9.38 -19.90 5.41
N GLU A 108 9.43 -18.60 5.64
CA GLU A 108 8.26 -17.81 6.07
C GLU A 108 7.13 -17.86 5.05
N LEU A 109 7.46 -17.84 3.78
CA LEU A 109 6.50 -17.89 2.67
C LEU A 109 6.14 -19.30 2.22
N HIS A 110 6.62 -20.33 2.94
CA HIS A 110 6.35 -21.75 2.66
C HIS A 110 6.86 -22.23 1.31
N TYR A 111 8.08 -21.84 0.97
CA TYR A 111 8.74 -22.37 -0.24
C TYR A 111 8.98 -23.86 -0.14
N THR A 112 8.51 -24.60 -1.13
CA THR A 112 8.61 -26.08 -1.18
C THR A 112 9.68 -26.58 -2.15
N GLY A 113 10.34 -25.66 -2.86
CA GLY A 113 11.42 -26.00 -3.77
C GLY A 113 12.75 -26.23 -3.08
N GLU A 114 13.78 -26.60 -3.85
CA GLU A 114 15.11 -26.78 -3.32
C GLU A 114 15.77 -25.43 -2.97
N ALA A 115 16.11 -25.27 -1.70
CA ALA A 115 16.81 -24.06 -1.22
C ALA A 115 18.23 -23.92 -1.80
N LYS A 116 18.75 -24.95 -2.44
CA LYS A 116 20.05 -24.94 -3.13
C LYS A 116 19.97 -24.27 -4.51
N ASP A 117 18.80 -24.33 -5.16
CA ASP A 117 18.55 -23.61 -6.39
C ASP A 117 18.18 -22.16 -6.09
N THR A 118 19.21 -21.33 -5.94
CA THR A 118 19.03 -19.92 -5.58
C THR A 118 18.36 -19.10 -6.68
N ALA A 119 18.51 -19.47 -7.94
CA ALA A 119 17.91 -18.76 -9.06
C ALA A 119 16.38 -18.94 -9.05
N SER A 120 15.91 -20.18 -9.01
CA SER A 120 14.49 -20.47 -8.93
C SER A 120 13.86 -19.93 -7.65
N MET A 121 14.55 -20.05 -6.51
CA MET A 121 14.12 -19.51 -5.24
C MET A 121 13.96 -17.98 -5.31
N ASN A 122 14.89 -17.26 -5.89
CA ASN A 122 14.81 -15.80 -6.01
C ASN A 122 13.63 -15.34 -6.85
N ILE A 123 13.37 -16.00 -7.97
CA ILE A 123 12.23 -15.71 -8.84
C ILE A 123 10.92 -15.95 -8.09
N TRP A 124 10.84 -17.07 -7.40
CA TRP A 124 9.67 -17.42 -6.61
C TRP A 124 9.45 -16.45 -5.45
N LEU A 125 10.52 -16.10 -4.73
CA LEU A 125 10.45 -15.14 -3.62
C LEU A 125 9.94 -13.78 -4.07
N HIS A 126 10.45 -13.26 -5.17
CA HIS A 126 9.99 -12.00 -5.72
C HIS A 126 8.49 -12.00 -5.99
N LYS A 127 7.99 -13.03 -6.68
CA LYS A 127 6.55 -13.21 -6.92
C LYS A 127 5.75 -13.29 -5.63
N GLN A 128 6.16 -14.11 -4.69
CA GLN A 128 5.42 -14.30 -3.43
C GLN A 128 5.38 -13.04 -2.59
N VAL A 129 6.48 -12.31 -2.53
CA VAL A 129 6.50 -11.01 -1.82
C VAL A 129 5.52 -10.03 -2.46
N MET A 130 5.49 -9.92 -3.79
CA MET A 130 4.55 -9.04 -4.49
C MET A 130 3.09 -9.46 -4.28
N ILE A 131 2.79 -10.75 -4.32
CA ILE A 131 1.45 -11.28 -4.03
C ILE A 131 1.04 -10.98 -2.59
N LYS A 132 1.93 -11.23 -1.64
CA LYS A 132 1.67 -10.98 -0.22
C LYS A 132 1.49 -9.49 0.09
N LEU A 133 2.24 -8.62 -0.56
CA LEU A 133 2.04 -7.17 -0.45
C LEU A 133 0.65 -6.75 -0.98
N ALA A 134 0.22 -7.33 -2.09
CA ALA A 134 -1.11 -7.08 -2.64
C ALA A 134 -2.23 -7.59 -1.71
N GLU A 135 -2.06 -8.77 -1.13
CA GLU A 135 -3.00 -9.35 -0.16
C GLU A 135 -3.15 -8.50 1.10
N ASN A 136 -2.10 -7.82 1.52
CA ASN A 136 -2.08 -6.95 2.69
C ASN A 136 -2.51 -5.49 2.40
N GLY A 137 -3.14 -5.25 1.27
CA GLY A 137 -3.70 -3.95 0.91
C GLY A 137 -2.80 -3.08 0.02
N GLY A 138 -1.66 -3.62 -0.43
CA GLY A 138 -0.79 -2.94 -1.38
C GLY A 138 -1.32 -3.02 -2.81
N LYS A 139 -1.24 -1.91 -3.54
CA LYS A 139 -1.47 -1.91 -4.98
C LYS A 139 -0.19 -2.34 -5.69
N VAL A 140 -0.21 -3.52 -6.25
CA VAL A 140 0.90 -4.10 -7.00
C VAL A 140 0.45 -4.38 -8.43
N PRO A 141 1.19 -3.94 -9.44
CA PRO A 141 0.87 -4.25 -10.84
C PRO A 141 0.80 -5.75 -11.11
N ASP A 142 -0.13 -6.17 -11.96
CA ASP A 142 -0.29 -7.58 -12.30
C ASP A 142 0.96 -8.19 -12.94
N SER A 143 1.73 -7.37 -13.64
CA SER A 143 3.01 -7.78 -14.22
C SER A 143 4.04 -8.25 -13.19
N LEU A 144 3.97 -7.76 -11.97
CA LEU A 144 4.87 -8.16 -10.88
C LEU A 144 4.36 -9.35 -10.07
N ARG A 145 3.08 -9.68 -10.21
CA ARG A 145 2.45 -10.84 -9.56
C ARG A 145 2.38 -12.08 -10.44
N ALA A 146 2.57 -11.86 -11.73
CA ALA A 146 2.47 -12.92 -12.74
C ALA A 146 3.62 -13.93 -12.70
#